data_64e8f9262917fadcfd11ad12074a8dc7
#
_entry.id   64e8f9262917fadcfd11ad12074a8dc7
#
_cell.length_a   1.000
_cell.length_b   1.000
_cell.length_c   1.000
_cell.angle_alpha   90.00
_cell.angle_beta   90.00
_cell.angle_gamma   90.00
#
_symmetry.space_group_name_H-M   'P 1'
#
loop_
_entity.id
_entity.type
_entity.pdbx_description
1 polymer ?
#
loop_
_entity_poly.entity_id
_entity_poly.type
_entity_poly.pdbx_seq_one_letter_code
_entity_poly.pdbx_strand_id
1 'polypeptide(L)'
;ISFEGNSDEPASNGQVLLNAAYHLLLSVKEPPDPALYRGLTAHDGILIADSNGNILTANVAARSIYRVLGLSQLVGRRLFDRQLNMPVAHKALDSGRPQEAEIEVSNVILRQRAIPIWQDGNVVRIIGVIADVTALRQKEKELLVKSAVIREIHHRVKNNLQTIASLLRLQARRTQSADAKAALQESVNRILSISTVYEFLSQHDVEVINIAEIAQNILKLVVQNMPVPGRFVKTEFSGEAVILPSEQATSLALVINELALNSLEHAFAGRKMGVVGVKIIKTSQAYQIEVYDDGVGLAAENIETLTQNSLGLQIVRTLVETDLGGRFSLVNQNGTRGIIVIPRIPKEV
;
A
#
# COMPACT_ATOMS: atom_id res chain seq x y z
N ILE A 1 -16.02 -45.02 22.08
CA ILE A 1 -15.80 -45.71 20.78
C ILE A 1 -14.30 -45.85 20.61
N SER A 2 -13.77 -47.04 20.95
CA SER A 2 -12.37 -47.40 20.77
C SER A 2 -12.09 -47.55 19.26
N PHE A 3 -11.26 -46.73 18.68
CA PHE A 3 -10.69 -46.91 17.39
C PHE A 3 -9.32 -47.60 17.54
N GLU A 4 -9.32 -48.92 17.60
CA GLU A 4 -8.17 -49.73 17.19
C GLU A 4 -8.20 -49.86 15.67
N GLY A 5 -7.58 -48.93 14.98
CA GLY A 5 -7.37 -48.98 13.55
C GLY A 5 -5.92 -49.33 13.26
N ASN A 6 -5.74 -50.31 12.40
CA ASN A 6 -4.49 -50.85 11.88
C ASN A 6 -3.51 -49.73 11.47
N SER A 7 -2.28 -49.78 11.97
CA SER A 7 -1.28 -48.70 11.94
C SER A 7 -0.56 -48.43 10.64
N ASP A 8 -0.97 -49.01 9.49
CA ASP A 8 -0.20 -48.94 8.23
C ASP A 8 -0.87 -48.23 7.05
N GLU A 9 -2.12 -47.75 7.16
CA GLU A 9 -2.69 -46.90 6.13
C GLU A 9 -2.41 -45.41 6.41
N PRO A 10 -1.94 -44.61 5.43
CA PRO A 10 -1.75 -43.21 5.61
C PRO A 10 -3.11 -42.55 5.86
N ALA A 11 -3.33 -42.06 7.08
CA ALA A 11 -4.55 -41.36 7.43
C ALA A 11 -4.85 -40.26 6.40
N SER A 12 -6.07 -40.26 5.86
CA SER A 12 -6.48 -39.23 4.88
C SER A 12 -6.36 -37.87 5.53
N ASN A 13 -6.06 -36.81 4.73
CA ASN A 13 -5.98 -35.42 5.22
C ASN A 13 -7.20 -35.02 6.08
N GLY A 14 -8.39 -35.52 5.71
CA GLY A 14 -9.62 -35.28 6.46
C GLY A 14 -9.61 -35.90 7.86
N GLN A 15 -9.03 -37.07 8.00
CA GLN A 15 -8.99 -37.78 9.28
C GLN A 15 -7.99 -37.13 10.28
N VAL A 16 -6.87 -36.67 9.77
CA VAL A 16 -5.89 -35.88 10.57
C VAL A 16 -6.48 -34.56 11.02
N LEU A 17 -7.17 -33.85 10.12
CA LEU A 17 -7.87 -32.59 10.45
C LEU A 17 -9.00 -32.82 11.45
N LEU A 18 -9.79 -33.88 11.30
CA LEU A 18 -10.89 -34.21 12.21
C LEU A 18 -10.35 -34.54 13.60
N ASN A 19 -9.29 -35.35 13.70
CA ASN A 19 -8.65 -35.65 14.96
C ASN A 19 -8.03 -34.40 15.62
N ALA A 20 -7.39 -33.52 14.85
CA ALA A 20 -6.87 -32.26 15.35
C ALA A 20 -7.99 -31.34 15.86
N ALA A 21 -9.09 -31.21 15.09
CA ALA A 21 -10.26 -30.44 15.51
C ALA A 21 -10.94 -31.01 16.76
N TYR A 22 -11.06 -32.34 16.85
CA TYR A 22 -11.60 -33.01 18.04
C TYR A 22 -10.76 -32.73 19.28
N HIS A 23 -9.44 -32.85 19.19
CA HIS A 23 -8.53 -32.53 20.30
C HIS A 23 -8.55 -31.06 20.68
N LEU A 24 -8.67 -30.14 19.71
CA LEU A 24 -8.86 -28.72 19.96
C LEU A 24 -10.16 -28.42 20.71
N LEU A 25 -11.27 -29.06 20.34
CA LEU A 25 -12.56 -28.89 21.01
C LEU A 25 -12.55 -29.39 22.46
N LEU A 26 -11.80 -30.46 22.76
CA LEU A 26 -11.67 -31.00 24.11
C LEU A 26 -10.78 -30.14 25.02
N SER A 27 -9.93 -29.29 24.47
CA SER A 27 -8.92 -28.51 25.23
C SER A 27 -9.36 -27.10 25.63
N VAL A 28 -10.52 -26.64 25.17
CA VAL A 28 -10.97 -25.25 25.39
C VAL A 28 -11.48 -25.06 26.81
N LYS A 29 -10.59 -24.72 27.75
CA LYS A 29 -10.96 -24.19 29.07
C LYS A 29 -10.78 -22.65 29.15
N GLU A 30 -9.98 -22.05 28.29
CA GLU A 30 -9.80 -20.59 28.18
C GLU A 30 -9.89 -20.17 26.72
N PRO A 31 -10.47 -18.99 26.40
CA PRO A 31 -10.47 -18.50 25.04
C PRO A 31 -9.01 -18.28 24.61
N PRO A 32 -8.61 -18.91 23.53
CA PRO A 32 -7.25 -18.78 23.01
C PRO A 32 -7.00 -17.35 22.52
N ASP A 33 -5.76 -16.90 22.60
CA ASP A 33 -5.33 -15.64 22.01
C ASP A 33 -5.69 -15.66 20.49
N PRO A 34 -6.60 -14.78 20.03
CA PRO A 34 -7.03 -14.78 18.63
C PRO A 34 -5.87 -14.65 17.63
N ALA A 35 -4.75 -14.05 18.06
CA ALA A 35 -3.55 -13.90 17.23
C ALA A 35 -2.89 -15.27 16.92
N LEU A 36 -3.06 -16.27 17.78
CA LEU A 36 -2.51 -17.61 17.62
C LEU A 36 -3.43 -18.56 16.84
N TYR A 37 -4.69 -18.16 16.59
CA TYR A 37 -5.69 -18.95 15.85
C TYR A 37 -5.98 -18.40 14.48
N ARG A 38 -4.98 -18.41 13.61
CA ARG A 38 -5.22 -18.27 12.18
C ARG A 38 -5.89 -19.55 11.66
N GLY A 39 -6.87 -19.41 10.79
CA GLY A 39 -7.53 -20.55 10.16
C GLY A 39 -6.50 -21.45 9.48
N LEU A 40 -6.67 -22.76 9.63
CA LEU A 40 -5.87 -23.76 8.92
C LEU A 40 -6.24 -23.75 7.45
N THR A 41 -5.25 -23.84 6.59
CA THR A 41 -5.41 -23.98 5.15
C THR A 41 -5.15 -25.42 4.72
N ALA A 42 -5.58 -25.79 3.50
CA ALA A 42 -5.32 -27.12 2.95
C ALA A 42 -3.81 -27.40 2.72
N HIS A 43 -2.99 -26.35 2.74
CA HIS A 43 -1.54 -26.44 2.54
C HIS A 43 -0.75 -26.55 3.84
N ASP A 44 -1.41 -26.37 4.99
CA ASP A 44 -0.73 -26.46 6.28
C ASP A 44 -0.39 -27.91 6.62
N GLY A 45 0.87 -28.13 6.97
CA GLY A 45 1.34 -29.38 7.53
C GLY A 45 0.86 -29.53 8.97
N ILE A 46 0.24 -30.64 9.30
CA ILE A 46 -0.23 -30.93 10.65
C ILE A 46 0.48 -32.17 11.16
N LEU A 47 1.05 -32.07 12.37
CA LEU A 47 1.65 -33.14 13.14
C LEU A 47 0.88 -33.29 14.45
N ILE A 48 0.67 -34.54 14.90
CA ILE A 48 0.17 -34.82 16.24
C ILE A 48 1.22 -35.67 16.95
N ALA A 49 1.64 -35.24 18.13
CA ALA A 49 2.63 -35.93 18.93
C ALA A 49 2.09 -36.21 20.34
N ASP A 50 2.70 -37.17 21.02
CA ASP A 50 2.44 -37.46 22.44
C ASP A 50 3.09 -36.39 23.37
N SER A 51 2.90 -36.54 24.67
CA SER A 51 3.49 -35.66 25.68
C SER A 51 5.03 -35.67 25.72
N ASN A 52 5.65 -36.71 25.17
CA ASN A 52 7.10 -36.82 25.03
C ASN A 52 7.62 -36.22 23.71
N GLY A 53 6.72 -35.69 22.87
CA GLY A 53 7.00 -35.13 21.57
C GLY A 53 7.17 -36.17 20.46
N ASN A 54 6.88 -37.45 20.66
CA ASN A 54 6.94 -38.43 19.60
C ASN A 54 5.76 -38.26 18.63
N ILE A 55 6.04 -38.14 17.35
CA ILE A 55 5.03 -37.94 16.31
C ILE A 55 4.23 -39.23 16.13
N LEU A 56 2.92 -39.11 16.36
CA LEU A 56 1.97 -40.21 16.20
C LEU A 56 1.37 -40.24 14.80
N THR A 57 1.13 -39.04 14.25
CA THR A 57 0.58 -38.93 12.89
C THR A 57 1.00 -37.60 12.23
N ALA A 58 0.99 -37.59 10.90
CA ALA A 58 1.27 -36.42 10.08
C ALA A 58 0.37 -36.43 8.84
N ASN A 59 -0.15 -35.26 8.44
CA ASN A 59 -0.89 -35.14 7.18
C ASN A 59 0.05 -35.13 5.96
N VAL A 60 -0.52 -35.20 4.75
CA VAL A 60 0.24 -35.22 3.49
C VAL A 60 1.06 -33.92 3.33
N ALA A 61 0.52 -32.78 3.71
CA ALA A 61 1.23 -31.50 3.61
C ALA A 61 2.49 -31.48 4.49
N ALA A 62 2.41 -31.93 5.77
CA ALA A 62 3.58 -32.05 6.62
C ALA A 62 4.64 -32.97 6.04
N ARG A 63 4.22 -34.14 5.52
CA ARG A 63 5.15 -35.08 4.88
C ARG A 63 5.80 -34.47 3.64
N SER A 64 5.06 -33.68 2.83
CA SER A 64 5.61 -33.01 1.64
C SER A 64 6.61 -31.95 2.02
N ILE A 65 6.30 -31.08 2.99
CA ILE A 65 7.20 -30.03 3.48
C ILE A 65 8.52 -30.66 3.97
N TYR A 66 8.46 -31.66 4.85
CA TYR A 66 9.66 -32.26 5.40
C TYR A 66 10.41 -33.14 4.41
N ARG A 67 9.75 -33.70 3.39
CA ARG A 67 10.42 -34.42 2.30
C ARG A 67 11.35 -33.50 1.51
N VAL A 68 10.96 -32.27 1.24
CA VAL A 68 11.82 -31.24 0.61
C VAL A 68 13.06 -30.96 1.47
N LEU A 69 12.91 -31.06 2.80
CA LEU A 69 14.02 -30.90 3.75
C LEU A 69 14.84 -32.20 3.98
N GLY A 70 14.59 -33.25 3.19
CA GLY A 70 15.33 -34.52 3.25
C GLY A 70 14.79 -35.54 4.26
N LEU A 71 13.61 -35.32 4.84
CA LEU A 71 12.97 -36.23 5.81
C LEU A 71 11.83 -37.00 5.17
N SER A 72 12.01 -38.28 4.93
CA SER A 72 11.00 -39.15 4.31
C SER A 72 10.01 -39.73 5.31
N GLN A 73 10.41 -39.96 6.56
CA GLN A 73 9.58 -40.55 7.62
C GLN A 73 9.50 -39.63 8.83
N LEU A 74 8.28 -39.27 9.24
CA LEU A 74 8.01 -38.38 10.37
C LEU A 74 7.48 -39.14 11.58
N VAL A 75 6.59 -40.11 11.38
CA VAL A 75 5.98 -40.89 12.47
C VAL A 75 7.05 -41.65 13.25
N GLY A 76 6.97 -41.59 14.58
CA GLY A 76 7.93 -42.18 15.49
C GLY A 76 9.17 -41.30 15.80
N ARG A 77 9.38 -40.19 15.06
CA ARG A 77 10.42 -39.19 15.40
C ARG A 77 9.93 -38.23 16.46
N ARG A 78 10.88 -37.54 17.11
CA ARG A 78 10.56 -36.48 18.08
C ARG A 78 10.46 -35.13 17.40
N LEU A 79 9.49 -34.29 17.79
CA LEU A 79 9.31 -32.91 17.31
C LEU A 79 10.55 -32.04 17.50
N PHE A 80 11.34 -32.28 18.54
CA PHE A 80 12.56 -31.53 18.85
C PHE A 80 13.84 -32.23 18.34
N ASP A 81 13.71 -33.28 17.52
CA ASP A 81 14.84 -33.86 16.81
C ASP A 81 15.51 -32.76 15.96
N ARG A 82 16.85 -32.78 15.95
CA ARG A 82 17.66 -31.77 15.26
C ARG A 82 17.33 -31.63 13.77
N GLN A 83 16.82 -32.69 13.15
CA GLN A 83 16.42 -32.68 11.75
C GLN A 83 15.00 -32.13 11.54
N LEU A 84 14.08 -32.37 12.44
CA LEU A 84 12.74 -31.80 12.42
C LEU A 84 12.73 -30.33 12.81
N ASN A 85 13.59 -29.98 13.76
CA ASN A 85 13.84 -28.61 14.22
C ASN A 85 12.54 -27.84 14.52
N MET A 86 11.73 -28.36 15.47
CA MET A 86 10.52 -27.68 15.92
C MET A 86 10.68 -27.16 17.38
N PRO A 87 11.48 -26.14 17.62
CA PRO A 87 11.78 -25.64 18.96
C PRO A 87 10.55 -25.07 19.68
N VAL A 88 9.53 -24.64 18.94
CA VAL A 88 8.26 -24.18 19.50
C VAL A 88 7.51 -25.30 20.23
N ALA A 89 7.69 -26.55 19.85
CA ALA A 89 7.06 -27.67 20.52
C ALA A 89 7.60 -27.88 21.93
N HIS A 90 8.91 -27.73 22.14
CA HIS A 90 9.52 -27.78 23.48
C HIS A 90 9.00 -26.65 24.39
N LYS A 91 9.02 -25.42 23.85
CA LYS A 91 8.50 -24.27 24.58
C LYS A 91 7.01 -24.39 24.92
N ALA A 92 6.22 -24.99 24.03
CA ALA A 92 4.80 -25.24 24.27
C ALA A 92 4.56 -26.27 25.36
N LEU A 93 5.39 -27.33 25.43
CA LEU A 93 5.35 -28.32 26.52
C LEU A 93 5.70 -27.70 27.87
N ASP A 94 6.80 -26.94 27.92
CA ASP A 94 7.30 -26.33 29.15
C ASP A 94 6.34 -25.27 29.72
N SER A 95 5.79 -24.42 28.81
CA SER A 95 4.91 -23.32 29.22
C SER A 95 3.44 -23.75 29.38
N GLY A 96 3.06 -24.87 28.78
CA GLY A 96 1.67 -25.30 28.68
C GLY A 96 0.79 -24.38 27.82
N ARG A 97 1.41 -23.50 27.00
CA ARG A 97 0.74 -22.51 26.16
C ARG A 97 1.11 -22.68 24.70
N PRO A 98 0.22 -22.31 23.76
CA PRO A 98 0.57 -22.28 22.36
C PRO A 98 1.80 -21.40 22.09
N GLN A 99 2.66 -21.84 21.17
CA GLN A 99 3.87 -21.15 20.76
C GLN A 99 3.94 -21.07 19.24
N GLU A 100 4.39 -19.94 18.69
CA GLU A 100 4.62 -19.76 17.26
C GLU A 100 6.00 -19.15 17.04
N ALA A 101 6.69 -19.60 16.00
CA ALA A 101 7.93 -18.99 15.52
C ALA A 101 8.14 -19.28 14.02
N GLU A 102 8.91 -18.45 13.37
CA GLU A 102 9.45 -18.73 12.04
C GLU A 102 10.90 -19.19 12.19
N ILE A 103 11.24 -20.24 11.47
CA ILE A 103 12.60 -20.77 11.40
C ILE A 103 13.03 -20.88 9.95
N GLU A 104 14.29 -20.63 9.69
CA GLU A 104 14.91 -20.86 8.38
C GLU A 104 15.70 -22.17 8.40
N VAL A 105 15.35 -23.05 7.47
CA VAL A 105 16.01 -24.35 7.32
C VAL A 105 16.38 -24.49 5.85
N SER A 106 17.68 -24.51 5.54
CA SER A 106 18.24 -24.66 4.17
C SER A 106 17.66 -23.58 3.26
N ASN A 107 17.09 -22.90 2.90
CA ASN A 107 16.44 -21.88 2.05
C ASN A 107 14.91 -21.88 2.13
N VAL A 108 14.36 -22.62 3.09
CA VAL A 108 12.90 -22.66 3.32
C VAL A 108 12.60 -21.97 4.64
N ILE A 109 11.67 -21.03 4.64
CA ILE A 109 11.19 -20.38 5.86
C ILE A 109 9.91 -21.09 6.27
N LEU A 110 9.98 -21.79 7.41
CA LEU A 110 8.86 -22.50 7.99
C LEU A 110 8.27 -21.68 9.14
N ARG A 111 6.99 -21.37 9.05
CA ARG A 111 6.22 -20.91 10.21
C ARG A 111 5.74 -22.16 10.94
N GLN A 112 6.14 -22.27 12.20
CA GLN A 112 5.81 -23.38 13.06
C GLN A 112 4.95 -22.89 14.21
N ARG A 113 3.89 -23.63 14.51
CA ARG A 113 3.04 -23.42 15.68
C ARG A 113 2.90 -24.73 16.42
N ALA A 114 3.03 -24.72 17.75
CA ALA A 114 2.82 -25.84 18.61
C ALA A 114 1.71 -25.53 19.60
N ILE A 115 0.70 -26.38 19.68
CA ILE A 115 -0.49 -26.21 20.51
C ILE A 115 -0.56 -27.41 21.46
N PRO A 116 -0.35 -27.22 22.78
CA PRO A 116 -0.49 -28.29 23.77
C PRO A 116 -1.96 -28.58 24.01
N ILE A 117 -2.31 -29.85 24.09
CA ILE A 117 -3.64 -30.37 24.38
C ILE A 117 -3.65 -30.93 25.79
N TRP A 118 -4.56 -30.42 26.61
CA TRP A 118 -4.68 -30.76 28.01
C TRP A 118 -5.78 -31.77 28.24
N GLN A 119 -5.50 -32.72 29.16
CA GLN A 119 -6.50 -33.63 29.72
C GLN A 119 -6.16 -33.86 31.19
N ASP A 120 -7.13 -33.71 32.06
CA ASP A 120 -6.99 -33.93 33.52
C ASP A 120 -5.80 -33.16 34.18
N GLY A 121 -5.54 -31.93 33.67
CA GLY A 121 -4.48 -31.07 34.20
C GLY A 121 -3.07 -31.35 33.65
N ASN A 122 -2.93 -32.31 32.73
CA ASN A 122 -1.65 -32.67 32.09
C ASN A 122 -1.70 -32.48 30.60
N VAL A 123 -0.57 -32.14 29.98
CA VAL A 123 -0.45 -32.11 28.51
C VAL A 123 -0.34 -33.53 28.00
N VAL A 124 -1.35 -33.99 27.24
CA VAL A 124 -1.41 -35.37 26.70
C VAL A 124 -1.00 -35.44 25.23
N ARG A 125 -1.11 -34.34 24.48
CA ARG A 125 -0.76 -34.27 23.08
C ARG A 125 -0.20 -32.91 22.75
N ILE A 126 0.52 -32.83 21.63
CA ILE A 126 0.90 -31.59 20.96
C ILE A 126 0.41 -31.64 19.53
N ILE A 127 -0.23 -30.59 19.06
CA ILE A 127 -0.50 -30.34 17.65
C ILE A 127 0.56 -29.40 17.13
N GLY A 128 1.38 -29.85 16.18
CA GLY A 128 2.29 -29.03 15.41
C GLY A 128 1.62 -28.62 14.10
N VAL A 129 1.61 -27.33 13.81
CA VAL A 129 1.18 -26.78 12.53
C VAL A 129 2.39 -26.14 11.85
N ILE A 130 2.60 -26.45 10.58
CA ILE A 130 3.78 -26.02 9.82
C ILE A 130 3.31 -25.47 8.48
N ALA A 131 3.74 -24.28 8.14
CA ALA A 131 3.50 -23.67 6.85
C ALA A 131 4.82 -23.24 6.20
N ASP A 132 5.01 -23.56 4.92
CA ASP A 132 6.07 -22.96 4.13
C ASP A 132 5.66 -21.54 3.74
N VAL A 133 6.35 -20.55 4.28
CA VAL A 133 6.09 -19.13 4.04
C VAL A 133 7.18 -18.46 3.21
N THR A 134 8.06 -19.25 2.58
CA THR A 134 9.22 -18.77 1.83
C THR A 134 8.81 -17.78 0.73
N ALA A 135 7.86 -18.19 -0.13
CA ALA A 135 7.40 -17.34 -1.22
C ALA A 135 6.70 -16.05 -0.71
N LEU A 136 5.96 -16.15 0.39
CA LEU A 136 5.34 -14.99 1.03
C LEU A 136 6.40 -14.01 1.53
N ARG A 137 7.41 -14.50 2.26
CA ARG A 137 8.50 -13.67 2.79
C ARG A 137 9.37 -13.05 1.71
N GLN A 138 9.59 -13.77 0.62
CA GLN A 138 10.29 -13.22 -0.54
C GLN A 138 9.51 -12.06 -1.18
N LYS A 139 8.21 -12.23 -1.39
CA LYS A 139 7.36 -11.15 -1.92
C LYS A 139 7.30 -9.96 -0.99
N GLU A 140 7.13 -10.16 0.32
CA GLU A 140 7.16 -9.07 1.30
C GLU A 140 8.48 -8.30 1.23
N LYS A 141 9.62 -9.01 1.16
CA LYS A 141 10.94 -8.39 1.01
C LYS A 141 11.08 -7.61 -0.30
N GLU A 142 10.61 -8.17 -1.42
CA GLU A 142 10.62 -7.48 -2.71
C GLU A 142 9.79 -6.18 -2.67
N LEU A 143 8.62 -6.21 -2.04
CA LEU A 143 7.77 -5.03 -1.87
C LEU A 143 8.46 -3.97 -1.01
N LEU A 144 9.08 -4.36 0.10
CA LEU A 144 9.84 -3.43 0.95
C LEU A 144 11.01 -2.77 0.20
N VAL A 145 11.73 -3.55 -0.62
CA VAL A 145 12.82 -3.00 -1.45
C VAL A 145 12.27 -2.04 -2.50
N LYS A 146 11.18 -2.39 -3.19
CA LYS A 146 10.53 -1.51 -4.16
C LYS A 146 10.09 -0.19 -3.53
N SER A 147 9.41 -0.24 -2.37
CA SER A 147 9.00 0.96 -1.64
C SER A 147 10.19 1.85 -1.27
N ALA A 148 11.27 1.25 -0.78
CA ALA A 148 12.48 2.00 -0.43
C ALA A 148 13.12 2.69 -1.66
N VAL A 149 13.15 2.01 -2.81
CA VAL A 149 13.67 2.57 -4.07
C VAL A 149 12.79 3.73 -4.55
N ILE A 150 11.46 3.58 -4.54
CA ILE A 150 10.53 4.65 -4.94
C ILE A 150 10.74 5.88 -4.05
N ARG A 151 10.85 5.71 -2.73
CA ARG A 151 11.13 6.81 -1.80
C ARG A 151 12.43 7.51 -2.11
N GLU A 152 13.50 6.77 -2.36
CA GLU A 152 14.80 7.34 -2.73
C GLU A 152 14.71 8.13 -4.04
N ILE A 153 13.96 7.63 -5.03
CA ILE A 153 13.72 8.36 -6.29
C ILE A 153 13.02 9.69 -6.01
N HIS A 154 11.95 9.70 -5.21
CA HIS A 154 11.23 10.93 -4.85
C HIS A 154 12.16 11.94 -4.15
N HIS A 155 13.00 11.48 -3.20
CA HIS A 155 13.98 12.34 -2.54
C HIS A 155 14.99 12.93 -3.53
N ARG A 156 15.50 12.13 -4.47
CA ARG A 156 16.44 12.61 -5.51
C ARG A 156 15.77 13.59 -6.46
N VAL A 157 14.55 13.32 -6.91
CA VAL A 157 13.80 14.24 -7.76
C VAL A 157 13.61 15.57 -7.05
N LYS A 158 13.17 15.57 -5.78
CA LYS A 158 13.04 16.77 -4.95
C LYS A 158 14.37 17.56 -4.92
N ASN A 159 15.49 16.91 -4.61
CA ASN A 159 16.80 17.58 -4.52
C ASN A 159 17.23 18.18 -5.86
N ASN A 160 16.99 17.49 -6.97
CA ASN A 160 17.28 17.98 -8.31
C ASN A 160 16.42 19.22 -8.65
N LEU A 161 15.11 19.17 -8.35
CA LEU A 161 14.20 20.30 -8.55
C LEU A 161 14.63 21.53 -7.74
N GLN A 162 15.04 21.36 -6.48
CA GLN A 162 15.54 22.45 -5.64
C GLN A 162 16.83 23.06 -6.21
N THR A 163 17.73 22.23 -6.77
CA THR A 163 18.94 22.69 -7.43
C THR A 163 18.60 23.51 -8.67
N ILE A 164 17.70 23.03 -9.53
CA ILE A 164 17.24 23.74 -10.72
C ILE A 164 16.58 25.07 -10.34
N ALA A 165 15.71 25.08 -9.34
CA ALA A 165 15.09 26.31 -8.84
C ALA A 165 16.12 27.33 -8.36
N SER A 166 17.19 26.88 -7.71
CA SER A 166 18.28 27.74 -7.23
C SER A 166 19.07 28.35 -8.40
N LEU A 167 19.35 27.57 -9.47
CA LEU A 167 20.00 28.05 -10.67
C LEU A 167 19.14 29.08 -11.41
N LEU A 168 17.84 28.81 -11.57
CA LEU A 168 16.92 29.77 -12.19
C LEU A 168 16.80 31.08 -11.40
N ARG A 169 16.81 31.03 -10.06
CA ARG A 169 16.87 32.23 -9.20
C ARG A 169 18.12 33.03 -9.45
N LEU A 170 19.28 32.38 -9.63
CA LEU A 170 20.52 33.07 -9.97
C LEU A 170 20.44 33.75 -11.35
N GLN A 171 19.85 33.08 -12.32
CA GLN A 171 19.62 33.66 -13.65
C GLN A 171 18.66 34.85 -13.58
N ALA A 172 17.55 34.74 -12.86
CA ALA A 172 16.59 35.83 -12.68
C ALA A 172 17.24 37.09 -12.05
N ARG A 173 18.21 36.92 -11.12
CA ARG A 173 18.95 38.04 -10.53
C ARG A 173 19.91 38.73 -11.50
N ARG A 174 20.42 37.99 -12.51
CA ARG A 174 21.38 38.49 -13.52
C ARG A 174 20.69 39.10 -14.73
N THR A 175 19.41 38.78 -14.95
CA THR A 175 18.63 39.25 -16.09
C THR A 175 18.16 40.68 -15.87
N GLN A 176 18.37 41.52 -16.87
CA GLN A 176 17.95 42.95 -16.86
C GLN A 176 16.53 43.18 -17.37
N SER A 177 16.02 42.29 -18.25
CA SER A 177 14.66 42.34 -18.76
C SER A 177 13.65 42.01 -17.66
N ALA A 178 12.69 42.88 -17.42
CA ALA A 178 11.63 42.67 -16.42
C ALA A 178 10.75 41.46 -16.80
N ASP A 179 10.41 41.31 -18.06
CA ASP A 179 9.58 40.20 -18.54
C ASP A 179 10.28 38.84 -18.40
N ALA A 180 11.56 38.79 -18.77
CA ALA A 180 12.34 37.56 -18.60
C ALA A 180 12.55 37.21 -17.11
N LYS A 181 12.70 38.23 -16.24
CA LYS A 181 12.79 38.02 -14.78
C LYS A 181 11.48 37.47 -14.21
N ALA A 182 10.32 37.98 -14.67
CA ALA A 182 9.01 37.51 -14.25
C ALA A 182 8.79 36.05 -14.70
N ALA A 183 9.09 35.72 -15.95
CA ALA A 183 8.98 34.34 -16.48
C ALA A 183 9.88 33.34 -15.75
N LEU A 184 11.11 33.73 -15.39
CA LEU A 184 12.01 32.90 -14.60
C LEU A 184 11.49 32.70 -13.18
N GLN A 185 10.92 33.75 -12.56
CA GLN A 185 10.33 33.65 -11.22
C GLN A 185 9.09 32.72 -11.20
N GLU A 186 8.23 32.81 -12.21
CA GLU A 186 7.11 31.91 -12.40
C GLU A 186 7.59 30.46 -12.51
N SER A 187 8.61 30.20 -13.35
CA SER A 187 9.22 28.88 -13.50
C SER A 187 9.78 28.34 -12.17
N VAL A 188 10.43 29.19 -11.37
CA VAL A 188 10.93 28.83 -10.03
C VAL A 188 9.78 28.41 -9.12
N ASN A 189 8.70 29.18 -9.07
CA ASN A 189 7.54 28.89 -8.23
C ASN A 189 6.91 27.54 -8.60
N ARG A 190 6.76 27.28 -9.91
CA ARG A 190 6.24 26.02 -10.43
C ARG A 190 7.13 24.82 -10.04
N ILE A 191 8.45 24.94 -10.21
CA ILE A 191 9.40 23.87 -9.82
C ILE A 191 9.34 23.61 -8.31
N LEU A 192 9.26 24.62 -7.48
CA LEU A 192 9.15 24.46 -6.02
C LEU A 192 7.84 23.78 -5.62
N SER A 193 6.75 24.11 -6.28
CA SER A 193 5.46 23.48 -6.04
C SER A 193 5.49 21.99 -6.38
N ILE A 194 6.08 21.62 -7.53
CA ILE A 194 6.30 20.22 -7.90
C ILE A 194 7.19 19.51 -6.86
N SER A 195 8.27 20.17 -6.41
CA SER A 195 9.15 19.64 -5.37
C SER A 195 8.42 19.31 -4.07
N THR A 196 7.44 20.13 -3.68
CA THR A 196 6.61 19.91 -2.49
C THR A 196 5.68 18.71 -2.65
N VAL A 197 5.12 18.49 -3.85
CA VAL A 197 4.33 17.29 -4.17
C VAL A 197 5.18 16.01 -4.01
N TYR A 198 6.40 16.01 -4.57
CA TYR A 198 7.31 14.87 -4.42
C TYR A 198 7.72 14.62 -2.96
N GLU A 199 7.90 15.66 -2.16
CA GLU A 199 8.17 15.53 -0.72
C GLU A 199 7.02 14.86 0.03
N PHE A 200 5.80 15.29 -0.25
CA PHE A 200 4.60 14.70 0.35
C PHE A 200 4.46 13.22 -0.04
N LEU A 201 4.65 12.88 -1.30
CA LEU A 201 4.55 11.51 -1.79
C LEU A 201 5.65 10.59 -1.21
N SER A 202 6.85 11.13 -0.95
CA SER A 202 7.96 10.38 -0.36
C SER A 202 7.72 9.93 1.09
N GLN A 203 6.76 10.56 1.78
CA GLN A 203 6.39 10.21 3.16
C GLN A 203 5.39 9.05 3.25
N HIS A 204 4.81 8.65 2.13
CA HIS A 204 3.81 7.59 2.07
C HIS A 204 4.43 6.30 1.52
N ASP A 205 4.60 5.31 2.38
CA ASP A 205 5.26 4.01 2.10
C ASP A 205 4.34 2.99 1.41
N VAL A 206 3.42 3.40 0.53
CA VAL A 206 2.33 2.52 0.07
C VAL A 206 2.35 2.38 -1.45
N GLU A 207 2.22 1.14 -1.95
CA GLU A 207 2.02 0.85 -3.40
C GLU A 207 0.78 1.56 -3.98
N VAL A 208 -0.17 1.89 -3.12
CA VAL A 208 -1.43 2.52 -3.48
C VAL A 208 -1.70 3.71 -2.57
N ILE A 209 -2.15 4.80 -3.15
CA ILE A 209 -2.27 6.09 -2.48
C ILE A 209 -3.72 6.59 -2.55
N ASN A 210 -4.21 7.14 -1.45
CA ASN A 210 -5.53 7.77 -1.38
C ASN A 210 -5.48 9.20 -1.95
N ILE A 211 -6.10 9.39 -3.12
CA ILE A 211 -6.11 10.68 -3.81
C ILE A 211 -6.85 11.77 -3.04
N ALA A 212 -7.85 11.42 -2.24
CA ALA A 212 -8.57 12.41 -1.45
C ALA A 212 -7.64 13.10 -0.43
N GLU A 213 -6.75 12.36 0.20
CA GLU A 213 -5.77 12.90 1.15
C GLU A 213 -4.73 13.78 0.44
N ILE A 214 -4.24 13.31 -0.72
CA ILE A 214 -3.29 14.08 -1.55
C ILE A 214 -3.92 15.41 -1.99
N ALA A 215 -5.12 15.39 -2.54
CA ALA A 215 -5.80 16.57 -3.03
C ALA A 215 -5.99 17.63 -1.94
N GLN A 216 -6.44 17.20 -0.75
CA GLN A 216 -6.59 18.10 0.40
C GLN A 216 -5.27 18.74 0.83
N ASN A 217 -4.20 17.95 0.86
CA ASN A 217 -2.88 18.45 1.27
C ASN A 217 -2.28 19.38 0.22
N ILE A 218 -2.40 19.05 -1.07
CA ILE A 218 -1.95 19.92 -2.15
C ILE A 218 -2.67 21.27 -2.10
N LEU A 219 -4.00 21.30 -1.98
CA LEU A 219 -4.76 22.55 -1.88
C LEU A 219 -4.27 23.43 -0.72
N LYS A 220 -4.05 22.83 0.46
CA LYS A 220 -3.51 23.55 1.63
C LYS A 220 -2.12 24.12 1.35
N LEU A 221 -1.22 23.29 0.80
CA LEU A 221 0.17 23.67 0.53
C LEU A 221 0.26 24.78 -0.52
N VAL A 222 -0.51 24.68 -1.61
CA VAL A 222 -0.51 25.69 -2.68
C VAL A 222 -0.96 27.04 -2.16
N VAL A 223 -2.04 27.09 -1.37
CA VAL A 223 -2.54 28.34 -0.78
C VAL A 223 -1.56 28.90 0.27
N GLN A 224 -0.92 28.06 1.07
CA GLN A 224 0.06 28.49 2.07
C GLN A 224 1.36 29.01 1.45
N ASN A 225 1.81 28.42 0.35
CA ASN A 225 3.08 28.77 -0.29
C ASN A 225 2.99 29.97 -1.23
N MET A 226 1.78 30.38 -1.62
CA MET A 226 1.54 31.56 -2.48
C MET A 226 0.64 32.60 -1.81
N PRO A 227 1.01 33.15 -0.65
CA PRO A 227 0.21 34.17 -0.01
C PRO A 227 0.26 35.45 -0.86
N VAL A 228 -0.88 35.90 -1.31
CA VAL A 228 -1.01 37.23 -1.96
C VAL A 228 -1.49 38.21 -0.89
N PRO A 229 -0.72 39.28 -0.60
CA PRO A 229 -1.11 40.26 0.43
C PRO A 229 -2.50 40.83 0.17
N GLY A 230 -3.36 40.75 1.19
CA GLY A 230 -4.74 41.26 1.11
C GLY A 230 -5.73 40.34 0.35
N ARG A 231 -5.33 39.14 -0.05
CA ARG A 231 -6.20 38.12 -0.66
C ARG A 231 -6.36 36.92 0.27
N PHE A 232 -7.60 36.47 0.46
CA PHE A 232 -7.93 35.28 1.24
C PHE A 232 -8.57 34.24 0.33
N VAL A 233 -7.92 33.10 0.15
CA VAL A 233 -8.45 31.98 -0.65
C VAL A 233 -8.78 30.82 0.28
N LYS A 234 -10.05 30.39 0.24
CA LYS A 234 -10.55 29.20 0.95
C LYS A 234 -10.34 27.97 0.10
N THR A 235 -9.91 26.87 0.72
CA THR A 235 -9.81 25.56 0.06
C THR A 235 -11.04 24.72 0.36
N GLU A 236 -11.58 24.03 -0.64
CA GLU A 236 -12.70 23.13 -0.48
C GLU A 236 -12.38 21.76 -1.09
N PHE A 237 -12.82 20.71 -0.43
CA PHE A 237 -12.71 19.35 -0.92
C PHE A 237 -14.05 18.63 -0.74
N SER A 238 -14.47 17.89 -1.78
CA SER A 238 -15.64 17.03 -1.71
C SER A 238 -15.43 15.75 -2.54
N GLY A 239 -16.00 14.65 -2.09
CA GLY A 239 -15.99 13.40 -2.84
C GLY A 239 -15.50 12.20 -2.03
N GLU A 240 -15.43 11.07 -2.71
CA GLU A 240 -15.08 9.77 -2.13
C GLU A 240 -13.56 9.50 -2.19
N ALA A 241 -13.10 8.60 -1.32
CA ALA A 241 -11.74 8.08 -1.38
C ALA A 241 -11.53 7.27 -2.67
N VAL A 242 -10.50 7.61 -3.43
CA VAL A 242 -10.04 6.90 -4.61
C VAL A 242 -8.62 6.44 -4.36
N ILE A 243 -8.41 5.14 -4.52
CA ILE A 243 -7.11 4.50 -4.33
C ILE A 243 -6.50 4.24 -5.71
N LEU A 244 -5.32 4.81 -5.96
CA LEU A 244 -4.57 4.62 -7.20
C LEU A 244 -3.16 4.07 -6.92
N PRO A 245 -2.55 3.37 -7.90
CA PRO A 245 -1.13 3.04 -7.87
C PRO A 245 -0.27 4.30 -7.71
N SER A 246 0.89 4.18 -7.06
CA SER A 246 1.78 5.31 -6.74
C SER A 246 2.14 6.16 -7.97
N GLU A 247 2.40 5.55 -9.12
CA GLU A 247 2.71 6.27 -10.37
C GLU A 247 1.55 7.15 -10.83
N GLN A 248 0.34 6.58 -10.91
CA GLN A 248 -0.86 7.34 -11.30
C GLN A 248 -1.22 8.41 -10.27
N ALA A 249 -1.04 8.10 -8.98
CA ALA A 249 -1.26 9.06 -7.91
C ALA A 249 -0.30 10.25 -8.02
N THR A 250 0.96 10.01 -8.38
CA THR A 250 1.97 11.06 -8.61
C THR A 250 1.57 11.96 -9.77
N SER A 251 1.23 11.39 -10.92
CA SER A 251 0.81 12.17 -12.10
C SER A 251 -0.45 12.98 -11.81
N LEU A 252 -1.44 12.39 -11.12
CA LEU A 252 -2.66 13.10 -10.73
C LEU A 252 -2.41 14.20 -9.70
N ALA A 253 -1.50 13.99 -8.75
CA ALA A 253 -1.07 15.00 -7.79
C ALA A 253 -0.45 16.23 -8.48
N LEU A 254 0.40 16.00 -9.49
CA LEU A 254 0.98 17.07 -10.28
C LEU A 254 -0.08 17.83 -11.09
N VAL A 255 -1.05 17.12 -11.66
CA VAL A 255 -2.19 17.73 -12.37
C VAL A 255 -3.02 18.62 -11.44
N ILE A 256 -3.39 18.12 -10.26
CA ILE A 256 -4.13 18.89 -9.26
C ILE A 256 -3.34 20.13 -8.83
N ASN A 257 -2.03 19.98 -8.60
CA ASN A 257 -1.15 21.08 -8.23
C ASN A 257 -1.10 22.17 -9.31
N GLU A 258 -0.90 21.81 -10.58
CA GLU A 258 -0.85 22.78 -11.68
C GLU A 258 -2.17 23.52 -11.88
N LEU A 259 -3.30 22.81 -11.80
CA LEU A 259 -4.62 23.45 -11.92
C LEU A 259 -4.94 24.36 -10.73
N ALA A 260 -4.57 23.96 -9.52
CA ALA A 260 -4.73 24.80 -8.32
C ALA A 260 -3.84 26.06 -8.37
N LEU A 261 -2.59 25.94 -8.86
CA LEU A 261 -1.70 27.08 -9.09
C LEU A 261 -2.27 28.05 -10.11
N ASN A 262 -2.73 27.54 -11.26
CA ASN A 262 -3.37 28.37 -12.28
C ASN A 262 -4.58 29.15 -11.72
N SER A 263 -5.38 28.51 -10.87
CA SER A 263 -6.49 29.21 -10.19
C SER A 263 -5.99 30.34 -9.29
N LEU A 264 -4.93 30.14 -8.48
CA LEU A 264 -4.38 31.17 -7.62
C LEU A 264 -3.76 32.34 -8.39
N GLU A 265 -3.10 32.07 -9.49
CA GLU A 265 -2.42 33.08 -10.33
C GLU A 265 -3.41 33.90 -11.15
N HIS A 266 -4.43 33.27 -11.70
CA HIS A 266 -5.27 33.90 -12.74
C HIS A 266 -6.73 34.15 -12.33
N ALA A 267 -7.33 33.32 -11.48
CA ALA A 267 -8.77 33.38 -11.22
C ALA A 267 -9.22 34.57 -10.40
N PHE A 268 -8.34 35.15 -9.55
CA PHE A 268 -8.75 36.15 -8.55
C PHE A 268 -8.22 37.55 -8.83
N ALA A 269 -8.05 37.93 -10.09
CA ALA A 269 -7.68 39.28 -10.46
C ALA A 269 -8.72 40.29 -9.95
N GLY A 270 -8.28 41.29 -9.15
CA GLY A 270 -9.17 42.29 -8.57
C GLY A 270 -10.07 41.84 -7.43
N ARG A 271 -9.98 40.58 -6.99
CA ARG A 271 -10.79 40.02 -5.87
C ARG A 271 -9.97 39.80 -4.60
N LYS A 272 -10.56 40.10 -3.46
CA LYS A 272 -9.95 39.89 -2.14
C LYS A 272 -10.24 38.50 -1.55
N MET A 273 -11.28 37.84 -2.02
CA MET A 273 -11.69 36.52 -1.57
C MET A 273 -11.94 35.60 -2.75
N GLY A 274 -11.70 34.31 -2.56
CA GLY A 274 -11.98 33.29 -3.55
C GLY A 274 -11.98 31.90 -2.95
N VAL A 275 -12.44 30.94 -3.75
CA VAL A 275 -12.47 29.54 -3.40
C VAL A 275 -11.73 28.75 -4.47
N VAL A 276 -10.84 27.84 -4.06
CA VAL A 276 -10.26 26.81 -4.93
C VAL A 276 -10.61 25.46 -4.34
N GLY A 277 -11.12 24.57 -5.15
CA GLY A 277 -11.60 23.27 -4.68
C GLY A 277 -11.26 22.11 -5.57
N VAL A 278 -11.33 20.91 -4.96
CA VAL A 278 -11.26 19.63 -5.67
C VAL A 278 -12.49 18.81 -5.34
N LYS A 279 -13.11 18.27 -6.39
CA LYS A 279 -14.25 17.35 -6.27
C LYS A 279 -13.91 16.03 -6.95
N ILE A 280 -14.11 14.91 -6.25
CA ILE A 280 -13.91 13.57 -6.78
C ILE A 280 -15.25 12.85 -6.87
N ILE A 281 -15.56 12.37 -8.07
CA ILE A 281 -16.77 11.60 -8.36
C ILE A 281 -16.35 10.23 -8.86
N LYS A 282 -16.87 9.19 -8.22
CA LYS A 282 -16.61 7.81 -8.59
C LYS A 282 -17.82 7.25 -9.32
N THR A 283 -17.62 6.80 -10.55
CA THR A 283 -18.64 6.09 -11.32
C THR A 283 -18.28 4.60 -11.45
N SER A 284 -19.14 3.81 -12.06
CA SER A 284 -18.86 2.40 -12.34
C SER A 284 -17.68 2.19 -13.30
N GLN A 285 -17.45 3.13 -14.22
CA GLN A 285 -16.48 3.00 -15.32
C GLN A 285 -15.28 3.94 -15.20
N ALA A 286 -15.37 5.02 -14.43
CA ALA A 286 -14.34 6.06 -14.38
C ALA A 286 -14.28 6.77 -13.02
N TYR A 287 -13.16 7.41 -12.77
CA TYR A 287 -13.01 8.45 -11.76
C TYR A 287 -13.02 9.80 -12.47
N GLN A 288 -13.87 10.72 -12.01
CA GLN A 288 -13.89 12.10 -12.46
C GLN A 288 -13.35 12.98 -11.36
N ILE A 289 -12.30 13.73 -11.64
CA ILE A 289 -11.67 14.67 -10.74
C ILE A 289 -11.87 16.07 -11.31
N GLU A 290 -12.47 16.97 -10.54
CA GLU A 290 -12.69 18.35 -10.90
C GLU A 290 -11.83 19.24 -10.00
N VAL A 291 -10.94 20.03 -10.57
CA VAL A 291 -10.27 21.15 -9.89
C VAL A 291 -10.94 22.43 -10.33
N TYR A 292 -11.47 23.21 -9.40
CA TYR A 292 -12.30 24.37 -9.72
C TYR A 292 -11.96 25.60 -8.88
N ASP A 293 -12.29 26.76 -9.44
CA ASP A 293 -12.30 28.04 -8.73
C ASP A 293 -13.66 28.76 -8.92
N ASP A 294 -13.90 29.76 -8.08
CA ASP A 294 -15.03 30.68 -8.20
C ASP A 294 -14.62 32.05 -8.76
N GLY A 295 -13.55 32.07 -9.56
CA GLY A 295 -12.90 33.27 -10.05
C GLY A 295 -13.60 33.93 -11.24
N VAL A 296 -12.81 34.71 -11.99
CA VAL A 296 -13.30 35.46 -13.18
C VAL A 296 -13.64 34.55 -14.37
N GLY A 297 -13.20 33.30 -14.32
CA GLY A 297 -13.37 32.33 -15.40
C GLY A 297 -12.51 32.63 -16.62
N LEU A 298 -12.75 31.88 -17.70
CA LEU A 298 -12.05 31.99 -18.97
C LEU A 298 -12.97 32.55 -20.04
N ALA A 299 -12.46 33.42 -20.92
CA ALA A 299 -13.22 33.82 -22.11
C ALA A 299 -13.38 32.62 -23.05
N ALA A 300 -14.62 32.31 -23.49
CA ALA A 300 -14.95 31.13 -24.25
C ALA A 300 -14.13 31.00 -25.59
N GLU A 301 -13.76 32.12 -26.18
CA GLU A 301 -12.98 32.18 -27.42
C GLU A 301 -11.50 31.75 -27.26
N ASN A 302 -11.02 31.61 -26.03
CA ASN A 302 -9.61 31.41 -25.73
C ASN A 302 -9.24 30.02 -25.18
N ILE A 303 -10.20 29.14 -24.88
CA ILE A 303 -9.93 27.88 -24.14
C ILE A 303 -8.96 26.97 -24.91
N GLU A 304 -9.18 26.77 -26.22
CA GLU A 304 -8.28 25.94 -27.04
C GLU A 304 -6.90 26.57 -27.21
N THR A 305 -6.86 27.88 -27.45
CA THR A 305 -5.63 28.65 -27.62
C THR A 305 -4.82 28.72 -26.31
N LEU A 306 -5.48 28.89 -25.18
CA LEU A 306 -4.83 28.86 -23.85
C LEU A 306 -4.24 27.48 -23.54
N THR A 307 -4.96 26.41 -23.88
CA THR A 307 -4.48 25.05 -23.66
C THR A 307 -3.27 24.71 -24.53
N GLN A 308 -3.13 25.32 -25.73
CA GLN A 308 -1.98 25.12 -26.61
C GLN A 308 -0.78 25.98 -26.23
N ASN A 309 -0.99 27.17 -25.64
CA ASN A 309 0.10 28.15 -25.40
C ASN A 309 0.59 28.14 -23.93
N SER A 310 -0.18 27.60 -22.98
CA SER A 310 0.23 27.49 -21.59
C SER A 310 1.04 26.23 -21.32
N LEU A 311 2.28 26.37 -20.87
CA LEU A 311 3.16 25.26 -20.53
C LEU A 311 2.52 24.35 -19.46
N GLY A 312 1.89 24.93 -18.44
CA GLY A 312 1.24 24.19 -17.35
C GLY A 312 0.07 23.34 -17.85
N LEU A 313 -0.78 23.88 -18.73
CA LEU A 313 -1.89 23.13 -19.30
C LEU A 313 -1.43 22.05 -20.31
N GLN A 314 -0.29 22.25 -20.99
CA GLN A 314 0.33 21.20 -21.79
C GLN A 314 0.83 20.05 -20.92
N ILE A 315 1.48 20.34 -19.78
CA ILE A 315 1.90 19.33 -18.80
C ILE A 315 0.67 18.57 -18.28
N VAL A 316 -0.40 19.27 -17.88
CA VAL A 316 -1.65 18.65 -17.41
C VAL A 316 -2.19 17.69 -18.48
N ARG A 317 -2.30 18.13 -19.74
CA ARG A 317 -2.80 17.28 -20.83
C ARG A 317 -1.93 16.05 -21.03
N THR A 318 -0.62 16.23 -21.09
CA THR A 318 0.33 15.12 -21.28
C THR A 318 0.19 14.09 -20.17
N LEU A 319 0.23 14.50 -18.90
CA LEU A 319 0.11 13.58 -17.77
C LEU A 319 -1.25 12.85 -17.76
N VAL A 320 -2.34 13.55 -18.10
CA VAL A 320 -3.67 12.92 -18.12
C VAL A 320 -3.79 11.92 -19.26
N GLU A 321 -3.33 12.27 -20.45
CA GLU A 321 -3.48 11.43 -21.65
C GLU A 321 -2.49 10.26 -21.68
N THR A 322 -1.22 10.49 -21.28
CA THR A 322 -0.17 9.46 -21.36
C THR A 322 -0.09 8.59 -20.09
N ASP A 323 -0.02 9.21 -18.91
CA ASP A 323 0.26 8.47 -17.68
C ASP A 323 -1.02 7.92 -17.04
N LEU A 324 -2.12 8.70 -17.12
CA LEU A 324 -3.40 8.32 -16.53
C LEU A 324 -4.34 7.62 -17.52
N GLY A 325 -4.01 7.64 -18.84
CA GLY A 325 -4.86 7.08 -19.89
C GLY A 325 -6.26 7.71 -19.93
N GLY A 326 -6.37 8.95 -19.46
CA GLY A 326 -7.60 9.67 -19.25
C GLY A 326 -7.88 10.75 -20.31
N ARG A 327 -8.82 11.63 -19.99
CA ARG A 327 -9.17 12.81 -20.79
C ARG A 327 -9.19 14.04 -19.91
N PHE A 328 -8.69 15.15 -20.44
CA PHE A 328 -8.72 16.46 -19.81
C PHE A 328 -9.59 17.42 -20.60
N SER A 329 -10.44 18.17 -19.90
CA SER A 329 -11.20 19.28 -20.47
C SER A 329 -11.22 20.46 -19.50
N LEU A 330 -11.27 21.67 -20.06
CA LEU A 330 -11.35 22.92 -19.32
C LEU A 330 -12.69 23.58 -19.67
N VAL A 331 -13.46 23.96 -18.67
CA VAL A 331 -14.77 24.58 -18.86
C VAL A 331 -14.93 25.83 -17.98
N ASN A 332 -15.72 26.79 -18.49
CA ASN A 332 -16.09 27.99 -17.76
C ASN A 332 -17.47 27.80 -17.14
N GLN A 333 -17.54 27.63 -15.82
CA GLN A 333 -18.79 27.43 -15.09
C GLN A 333 -18.67 28.04 -13.69
N ASN A 334 -19.15 29.30 -13.53
CA ASN A 334 -19.00 30.07 -12.30
C ASN A 334 -17.57 30.14 -11.81
N GLY A 335 -16.62 30.49 -12.70
CA GLY A 335 -15.18 30.34 -12.56
C GLY A 335 -14.63 29.30 -13.53
N THR A 336 -13.43 28.82 -13.32
CA THR A 336 -12.79 27.80 -14.16
C THR A 336 -12.91 26.43 -13.55
N ARG A 337 -13.15 25.40 -14.38
CA ARG A 337 -13.10 23.98 -13.98
C ARG A 337 -12.21 23.19 -14.92
N GLY A 338 -11.20 22.57 -14.36
CA GLY A 338 -10.42 21.50 -15.01
C GLY A 338 -11.03 20.15 -14.66
N ILE A 339 -11.52 19.43 -15.66
CA ILE A 339 -12.18 18.13 -15.49
C ILE A 339 -11.26 17.04 -16.04
N ILE A 340 -10.87 16.11 -15.20
CA ILE A 340 -10.05 14.94 -15.49
C ILE A 340 -10.92 13.70 -15.38
N VAL A 341 -10.97 12.86 -16.42
CA VAL A 341 -11.69 11.60 -16.41
C VAL A 341 -10.70 10.48 -16.65
N ILE A 342 -10.52 9.61 -15.65
CA ILE A 342 -9.59 8.48 -15.66
C ILE A 342 -10.39 7.18 -15.72
N PRO A 343 -10.12 6.27 -16.68
CA PRO A 343 -10.81 4.99 -16.75
C PRO A 343 -10.51 4.17 -15.49
N ARG A 344 -11.53 3.54 -14.94
CA ARG A 344 -11.37 2.61 -13.84
C ARG A 344 -10.97 1.25 -14.40
N ILE A 345 -9.75 0.81 -14.10
CA ILE A 345 -9.33 -0.55 -14.42
C ILE A 345 -10.18 -1.48 -13.55
N PRO A 346 -10.98 -2.39 -14.12
CA PRO A 346 -11.70 -3.38 -13.34
C PRO A 346 -10.68 -4.19 -12.53
N LYS A 347 -10.91 -4.39 -11.24
CA LYS A 347 -10.19 -5.43 -10.52
C LYS A 347 -10.53 -6.74 -11.21
N GLU A 348 -9.55 -7.41 -11.79
CA GLU A 348 -9.69 -8.82 -12.13
C GLU A 348 -10.05 -9.55 -10.84
N VAL A 349 -11.18 -10.24 -10.86
CA VAL A 349 -11.79 -10.99 -9.76
C VAL A 349 -11.00 -12.27 -9.49
#